data_5b18a4e567f1021f312fcc6622a8cfa3
#
_entry.id   5b18a4e567f1021f312fcc6622a8cfa3
#
_cell.length_a   1.000
_cell.length_b   1.000
_cell.length_c   1.000
_cell.angle_alpha   90.00
_cell.angle_beta   90.00
_cell.angle_gamma   90.00
#
_symmetry.space_group_name_H-M   'P 1'
#
loop_
_entity.id
_entity.type
_entity.pdbx_description
1 polymer ?
#
loop_
_entity_poly.entity_id
_entity_poly.type
_entity_poly.pdbx_seq_one_letter_code
_entity_poly.pdbx_strand_id
1 'polypeptide(L)'
;MNNLFSAKKLLVVVASCMLSTGALWADVNPKPFVVPELKTWTGAEGQTALSGRIVLKNAKLKAVAEALANDYKTMFGKELTIVSGTAKGGDIVLSLKKDKTLGDEGYSMNIGSAVELSAATEHGLFWATRTLLQVSEQHKDGQLPKGKTVDVPEYKLRGFMIDCGRKYIPMSYLRHLTKIMSYYKMNTLQVHLNDNGFRQYFGNDWLKTQAAFRLECDTYPGLTAKDGSYTKAEFIDLQRLAEQNGVEIIPEIDAPAHSLAFTQYKNELGSKEYGMDHLDLFNPETYKFMDGLWKEYIGGKNPVFRGPRVHIGTDEYSNAKMDVVEKFREYTDHYIKLVESYGKQAVLWGALTHAKGTTPVKNKNVIMDIWYNGYADPVEMKKQGYKLISIPDGLTYIVPAAGYYYDYLNCQYLYEHYTPAVIGNKTFEENDPDIL
;
A
#
# COMPACT_ATOMS: atom_id res chain seq x y z
N MET A 1 18.18 -54.17 67.78
CA MET A 1 19.31 -55.12 67.64
C MET A 1 20.25 -54.60 66.62
N ASN A 2 21.41 -54.19 67.09
CA ASN A 2 22.74 -54.38 66.50
C ASN A 2 23.00 -53.95 65.05
N ASN A 3 23.96 -53.27 64.70
CA ASN A 3 25.25 -52.77 65.16
C ASN A 3 25.87 -52.14 63.93
N LEU A 4 26.42 -50.96 64.11
CA LEU A 4 27.86 -50.61 64.11
C LEU A 4 28.68 -51.05 62.86
N PHE A 5 29.23 -50.12 62.09
CA PHE A 5 30.63 -49.69 62.14
C PHE A 5 30.94 -48.62 61.10
N SER A 6 31.46 -47.57 61.59
CA SER A 6 32.37 -46.58 61.19
C SER A 6 33.38 -46.97 60.04
N ALA A 7 33.54 -46.09 59.07
CA ALA A 7 34.79 -45.83 58.38
C ALA A 7 34.86 -44.39 57.83
N LYS A 8 35.54 -43.56 58.54
CA LYS A 8 36.00 -42.26 58.03
C LYS A 8 36.96 -42.52 56.87
N LYS A 9 36.59 -42.08 55.68
CA LYS A 9 37.56 -41.88 54.60
C LYS A 9 37.67 -40.39 54.35
N LEU A 10 38.84 -39.87 54.68
CA LEU A 10 39.33 -38.55 54.40
C LEU A 10 39.46 -38.37 52.88
N LEU A 11 38.53 -37.60 52.26
CA LEU A 11 38.64 -37.23 50.84
C LEU A 11 39.34 -35.90 50.77
N VAL A 12 40.61 -35.92 50.32
CA VAL A 12 41.37 -34.71 49.99
C VAL A 12 40.77 -34.18 48.69
N VAL A 13 40.00 -33.09 48.77
CA VAL A 13 39.55 -32.35 47.60
C VAL A 13 40.72 -31.50 47.12
N VAL A 14 41.43 -31.95 46.11
CA VAL A 14 42.32 -31.08 45.31
C VAL A 14 41.44 -30.18 44.50
N ALA A 15 41.28 -28.94 44.95
CA ALA A 15 40.64 -27.88 44.14
C ALA A 15 41.60 -27.51 43.01
N SER A 16 41.48 -28.18 41.87
CA SER A 16 42.05 -27.70 40.62
C SER A 16 41.27 -26.45 40.20
N CYS A 17 41.83 -25.28 40.50
CA CYS A 17 41.44 -24.05 39.81
C CYS A 17 41.78 -24.21 38.32
N MET A 18 40.88 -24.77 37.55
CA MET A 18 40.84 -24.55 36.11
C MET A 18 40.38 -23.10 35.92
N LEU A 19 41.34 -22.21 35.73
CA LEU A 19 41.12 -20.94 35.05
C LEU A 19 40.66 -21.30 33.64
N SER A 20 39.36 -21.51 33.48
CA SER A 20 38.75 -21.44 32.15
C SER A 20 38.86 -20.00 31.69
N THR A 21 39.89 -19.71 30.92
CA THR A 21 39.89 -18.57 30.04
C THR A 21 38.74 -18.81 29.04
N GLY A 22 37.53 -18.56 29.47
CA GLY A 22 36.42 -18.45 28.56
C GLY A 22 36.77 -17.30 27.62
N ALA A 23 37.20 -17.63 26.41
CA ALA A 23 37.18 -16.66 25.35
C ALA A 23 35.73 -16.15 25.34
N LEU A 24 35.53 -14.92 25.79
CA LEU A 24 34.29 -14.18 25.57
C LEU A 24 34.21 -14.04 24.04
N TRP A 25 33.55 -15.01 23.39
CA TRP A 25 33.10 -14.84 22.02
C TRP A 25 32.14 -13.66 22.12
N ALA A 26 32.57 -12.50 21.65
CA ALA A 26 31.64 -11.38 21.55
C ALA A 26 30.48 -11.84 20.63
N ASP A 27 29.28 -11.85 21.17
CA ASP A 27 28.13 -12.31 20.43
C ASP A 27 27.90 -11.36 19.25
N VAL A 28 27.82 -11.92 18.06
CA VAL A 28 27.40 -11.17 16.87
C VAL A 28 25.98 -10.66 17.04
N ASN A 29 25.71 -9.44 16.63
CA ASN A 29 24.38 -8.85 16.76
C ASN A 29 23.31 -9.65 16.05
N PRO A 30 22.18 -9.98 16.71
CA PRO A 30 21.05 -10.65 16.09
C PRO A 30 20.41 -9.75 15.03
N LYS A 31 19.61 -10.35 14.15
CA LYS A 31 18.82 -9.62 13.17
C LYS A 31 17.86 -8.64 13.88
N PRO A 32 17.93 -7.33 13.57
CA PRO A 32 17.01 -6.35 14.16
C PRO A 32 15.57 -6.63 13.72
N PHE A 33 14.62 -6.36 14.59
CA PHE A 33 13.21 -6.44 14.27
C PHE A 33 12.80 -5.26 13.41
N VAL A 34 12.36 -5.51 12.19
CA VAL A 34 11.79 -4.49 11.28
C VAL A 34 10.58 -5.07 10.54
N VAL A 35 9.69 -4.23 10.10
CA VAL A 35 8.50 -4.61 9.32
C VAL A 35 8.51 -3.85 8.00
N PRO A 36 8.49 -4.54 6.85
CA PRO A 36 8.66 -5.99 6.64
C PRO A 36 10.00 -6.50 7.13
N GLU A 37 10.03 -7.79 7.51
CA GLU A 37 11.24 -8.45 7.99
C GLU A 37 12.37 -8.43 6.94
N LEU A 38 13.61 -8.18 7.37
CA LEU A 38 14.77 -8.22 6.47
C LEU A 38 14.98 -9.60 5.89
N LYS A 39 15.12 -9.71 4.58
CA LYS A 39 15.41 -10.98 3.89
C LYS A 39 16.75 -11.59 4.32
N THR A 40 17.74 -10.75 4.55
CA THR A 40 19.07 -11.18 4.96
C THR A 40 19.57 -10.34 6.14
N TRP A 41 20.38 -10.92 6.98
CA TRP A 41 21.15 -10.20 7.99
C TRP A 41 22.43 -10.97 8.32
N THR A 42 23.56 -10.30 8.24
CA THR A 42 24.83 -10.81 8.74
C THR A 42 25.29 -9.87 9.86
N GLY A 43 25.08 -10.29 11.10
CA GLY A 43 25.52 -9.54 12.27
C GLY A 43 27.04 -9.44 12.35
N ALA A 44 27.53 -8.41 13.04
CA ALA A 44 28.92 -8.23 13.44
C ALA A 44 28.96 -7.83 14.90
N GLU A 45 30.15 -7.90 15.51
CA GLU A 45 30.33 -7.54 16.91
C GLU A 45 30.28 -6.02 17.13
N GLY A 46 29.70 -5.61 18.26
CA GLY A 46 29.71 -4.23 18.75
C GLY A 46 28.64 -3.34 18.08
N GLN A 47 28.73 -2.06 18.40
CA GLN A 47 27.72 -1.06 17.99
C GLN A 47 28.40 0.13 17.31
N THR A 48 27.59 0.96 16.65
CA THR A 48 28.03 2.21 16.00
C THR A 48 27.19 3.36 16.55
N ALA A 49 27.85 4.31 17.20
CA ALA A 49 27.23 5.56 17.64
C ALA A 49 26.97 6.47 16.43
N LEU A 50 25.74 6.95 16.28
CA LEU A 50 25.40 7.91 15.22
C LEU A 50 26.04 9.28 15.53
N SER A 51 26.72 9.86 14.53
CA SER A 51 27.37 11.18 14.63
C SER A 51 26.40 12.36 14.52
N GLY A 52 25.16 12.11 14.05
CA GLY A 52 24.19 13.15 13.69
C GLY A 52 24.41 13.77 12.31
N ARG A 53 25.21 13.14 11.43
CA ARG A 53 25.49 13.66 10.07
C ARG A 53 24.99 12.69 8.99
N ILE A 54 24.43 13.25 7.91
CA ILE A 54 24.11 12.54 6.66
C ILE A 54 25.08 13.01 5.58
N VAL A 55 25.88 12.12 5.04
CA VAL A 55 26.87 12.41 3.99
C VAL A 55 26.31 11.98 2.63
N LEU A 56 26.15 12.93 1.72
CA LEU A 56 25.69 12.67 0.35
C LEU A 56 26.89 12.37 -0.57
N LYS A 57 26.85 11.23 -1.24
CA LYS A 57 27.78 10.91 -2.34
C LYS A 57 27.31 11.40 -3.70
N ASN A 58 26.05 11.88 -3.78
CA ASN A 58 25.46 12.45 -4.99
C ASN A 58 24.43 13.52 -4.58
N ALA A 59 24.50 14.71 -5.19
CA ALA A 59 23.57 15.81 -4.90
C ALA A 59 22.10 15.49 -5.19
N LYS A 60 21.81 14.56 -6.10
CA LYS A 60 20.45 14.08 -6.39
C LYS A 60 19.76 13.47 -5.17
N LEU A 61 20.54 12.95 -4.22
CA LEU A 61 20.02 12.30 -3.01
C LEU A 61 19.53 13.28 -1.94
N LYS A 62 19.55 14.58 -2.23
CA LYS A 62 19.18 15.62 -1.26
C LYS A 62 17.74 15.42 -0.72
N ALA A 63 16.78 15.12 -1.59
CA ALA A 63 15.40 14.89 -1.18
C ALA A 63 15.25 13.69 -0.22
N VAL A 64 15.95 12.58 -0.50
CA VAL A 64 15.96 11.40 0.38
C VAL A 64 16.60 11.71 1.74
N ALA A 65 17.67 12.50 1.74
CA ALA A 65 18.33 12.91 2.98
C ALA A 65 17.47 13.86 3.82
N GLU A 66 16.78 14.82 3.18
CA GLU A 66 15.85 15.73 3.83
C GLU A 66 14.65 14.99 4.44
N ALA A 67 14.10 14.01 3.72
CA ALA A 67 13.04 13.15 4.24
C ALA A 67 13.52 12.36 5.48
N LEU A 68 14.71 11.74 5.42
CA LEU A 68 15.27 11.04 6.56
C LEU A 68 15.50 12.00 7.75
N ALA A 69 16.09 13.17 7.52
CA ALA A 69 16.39 14.14 8.58
C ALA A 69 15.10 14.64 9.26
N ASN A 70 14.06 14.95 8.47
CA ASN A 70 12.77 15.40 8.98
C ASN A 70 12.06 14.32 9.80
N ASP A 71 12.03 13.08 9.29
CA ASP A 71 11.39 11.97 9.99
C ASP A 71 12.18 11.58 11.26
N TYR A 72 13.52 11.60 11.22
CA TYR A 72 14.37 11.35 12.38
C TYR A 72 14.14 12.40 13.48
N LYS A 73 14.07 13.67 13.10
CA LYS A 73 13.75 14.76 14.03
C LYS A 73 12.34 14.59 14.63
N THR A 74 11.36 14.23 13.81
CA THR A 74 9.97 14.02 14.26
C THR A 74 9.87 12.86 15.24
N MET A 75 10.55 11.73 14.96
CA MET A 75 10.47 10.51 15.77
C MET A 75 11.30 10.56 17.04
N PHE A 76 12.50 11.16 16.96
CA PHE A 76 13.50 11.07 18.04
C PHE A 76 13.86 12.41 18.68
N GLY A 77 13.35 13.55 18.14
CA GLY A 77 13.70 14.89 18.61
C GLY A 77 15.16 15.28 18.36
N LYS A 78 15.90 14.49 17.54
CA LYS A 78 17.33 14.70 17.24
C LYS A 78 17.50 15.18 15.81
N GLU A 79 18.35 16.18 15.59
CA GLU A 79 18.63 16.70 14.26
C GLU A 79 19.75 15.92 13.56
N LEU A 80 19.59 15.72 12.24
CA LEU A 80 20.62 15.20 11.36
C LEU A 80 21.04 16.29 10.38
N THR A 81 22.33 16.59 10.36
CA THR A 81 22.92 17.62 9.47
C THR A 81 23.33 17.00 8.13
N ILE A 82 22.82 17.52 7.03
CA ILE A 82 23.17 17.06 5.69
C ILE A 82 24.45 17.75 5.22
N VAL A 83 25.45 16.96 4.85
CA VAL A 83 26.76 17.45 4.41
C VAL A 83 27.27 16.73 3.17
N SER A 84 28.23 17.33 2.47
CA SER A 84 28.98 16.68 1.40
C SER A 84 30.41 16.40 1.87
N GLY A 85 31.12 15.47 1.21
CA GLY A 85 32.53 15.22 1.47
C GLY A 85 32.83 13.81 1.97
N THR A 86 33.91 13.72 2.81
CA THR A 86 34.38 12.45 3.34
C THR A 86 33.60 12.03 4.56
N ALA A 87 33.15 10.78 4.54
CA ALA A 87 32.46 10.17 5.69
C ALA A 87 33.46 9.92 6.85
N LYS A 88 32.95 10.07 8.08
CA LYS A 88 33.62 9.76 9.33
C LYS A 88 32.89 8.67 10.10
N GLY A 89 33.46 8.19 11.18
CA GLY A 89 32.79 7.23 12.05
C GLY A 89 31.46 7.76 12.56
N GLY A 90 30.40 6.90 12.51
CA GLY A 90 29.04 7.23 12.92
C GLY A 90 28.20 8.03 11.91
N ASP A 91 28.76 8.47 10.78
CA ASP A 91 28.02 9.16 9.75
C ASP A 91 27.02 8.20 9.04
N ILE A 92 25.87 8.73 8.61
CA ILE A 92 24.96 8.05 7.69
C ILE A 92 25.35 8.43 6.27
N VAL A 93 25.74 7.47 5.46
CA VAL A 93 26.24 7.69 4.09
C VAL A 93 25.21 7.23 3.09
N LEU A 94 24.72 8.14 2.23
CA LEU A 94 23.77 7.84 1.16
C LEU A 94 24.50 7.76 -0.18
N SER A 95 24.31 6.66 -0.91
CA SER A 95 24.96 6.45 -2.21
C SER A 95 24.09 5.68 -3.20
N LEU A 96 24.25 5.99 -4.50
CA LEU A 96 23.70 5.15 -5.57
C LEU A 96 24.79 4.22 -6.08
N LYS A 97 24.46 2.96 -6.26
CA LYS A 97 25.33 1.92 -6.85
C LYS A 97 24.58 1.20 -7.95
N LYS A 98 25.24 1.00 -9.10
CA LYS A 98 24.68 0.20 -10.18
C LYS A 98 24.70 -1.27 -9.78
N ASP A 99 23.57 -1.76 -9.30
CA ASP A 99 23.36 -3.16 -8.96
C ASP A 99 21.97 -3.58 -9.47
N LYS A 100 21.94 -4.38 -10.53
CA LYS A 100 20.68 -4.83 -11.14
C LYS A 100 19.91 -5.82 -10.26
N THR A 101 20.56 -6.46 -9.30
CA THR A 101 19.91 -7.44 -8.40
C THR A 101 18.99 -6.75 -7.41
N LEU A 102 19.20 -5.45 -7.16
CA LEU A 102 18.37 -4.67 -6.27
C LEU A 102 17.06 -4.18 -6.93
N GLY A 103 16.99 -4.19 -8.28
CA GLY A 103 15.84 -3.61 -8.97
C GLY A 103 15.60 -2.15 -8.61
N ASP A 104 14.34 -1.71 -8.67
CA ASP A 104 13.97 -0.32 -8.43
C ASP A 104 13.82 0.02 -6.94
N GLU A 105 13.48 -0.97 -6.10
CA GLU A 105 13.14 -0.73 -4.69
C GLU A 105 14.08 -1.43 -3.69
N GLY A 106 14.98 -2.28 -4.17
CA GLY A 106 15.93 -2.96 -3.30
C GLY A 106 17.09 -2.06 -2.87
N TYR A 107 17.70 -2.40 -1.74
CA TYR A 107 18.81 -1.65 -1.14
C TYR A 107 19.77 -2.56 -0.38
N SER A 108 20.93 -2.02 -0.06
CA SER A 108 21.84 -2.58 0.93
C SER A 108 22.07 -1.58 2.07
N MET A 109 22.17 -2.10 3.28
CA MET A 109 22.56 -1.35 4.47
C MET A 109 23.73 -2.07 5.15
N ASN A 110 24.78 -1.31 5.49
CA ASN A 110 25.93 -1.78 6.25
C ASN A 110 26.17 -0.85 7.44
N ILE A 111 25.98 -1.36 8.64
CA ILE A 111 26.27 -0.67 9.90
C ILE A 111 27.65 -1.15 10.35
N GLY A 112 28.69 -0.41 9.96
CA GLY A 112 30.10 -0.65 10.28
C GLY A 112 30.67 0.48 11.13
N SER A 113 31.79 1.06 10.71
CA SER A 113 32.32 2.30 11.34
C SER A 113 31.42 3.51 11.03
N ALA A 114 30.73 3.49 9.88
CA ALA A 114 29.67 4.39 9.48
C ALA A 114 28.42 3.55 9.12
N VAL A 115 27.27 4.20 8.94
CA VAL A 115 26.03 3.58 8.45
C VAL A 115 25.91 3.86 6.95
N GLU A 116 26.23 2.87 6.12
CA GLU A 116 26.20 3.01 4.68
C GLU A 116 24.89 2.48 4.11
N LEU A 117 24.10 3.35 3.46
CA LEU A 117 22.89 3.01 2.72
C LEU A 117 23.17 3.15 1.24
N SER A 118 22.89 2.12 0.47
CA SER A 118 23.05 2.16 -0.99
C SER A 118 21.97 1.40 -1.73
N ALA A 119 21.59 1.91 -2.91
CA ALA A 119 20.58 1.32 -3.78
C ALA A 119 20.88 1.64 -5.24
N ALA A 120 20.17 0.99 -6.18
CA ALA A 120 20.26 1.31 -7.59
C ALA A 120 19.50 2.59 -7.95
N THR A 121 18.47 2.94 -7.20
CA THR A 121 17.57 4.08 -7.40
C THR A 121 17.43 4.93 -6.14
N GLU A 122 16.88 6.14 -6.29
CA GLU A 122 16.51 6.99 -5.17
C GLU A 122 15.38 6.36 -4.34
N HIS A 123 14.47 5.62 -4.98
CA HIS A 123 13.35 4.93 -4.33
C HIS A 123 13.84 3.80 -3.43
N GLY A 124 14.72 2.92 -3.94
CA GLY A 124 15.33 1.88 -3.10
C GLY A 124 16.13 2.47 -1.94
N LEU A 125 16.84 3.59 -2.17
CA LEU A 125 17.55 4.27 -1.09
C LEU A 125 16.60 4.88 -0.05
N PHE A 126 15.45 5.38 -0.47
CA PHE A 126 14.40 5.84 0.43
C PHE A 126 13.95 4.70 1.36
N TRP A 127 13.73 3.48 0.84
CA TRP A 127 13.36 2.32 1.65
C TRP A 127 14.46 1.90 2.65
N ALA A 128 15.73 2.04 2.26
CA ALA A 128 16.83 1.84 3.20
C ALA A 128 16.74 2.78 4.42
N THR A 129 16.31 4.02 4.20
CA THR A 129 16.11 4.99 5.29
C THR A 129 14.98 4.57 6.23
N ARG A 130 13.92 3.93 5.72
CA ARG A 130 12.82 3.42 6.56
C ARG A 130 13.29 2.30 7.48
N THR A 131 14.12 1.39 6.97
CA THR A 131 14.76 0.37 7.79
C THR A 131 15.66 1.00 8.85
N LEU A 132 16.48 1.99 8.50
CA LEU A 132 17.31 2.69 9.48
C LEU A 132 16.48 3.35 10.58
N LEU A 133 15.33 3.96 10.25
CA LEU A 133 14.43 4.54 11.26
C LEU A 133 13.90 3.48 12.23
N GLN A 134 13.46 2.32 11.71
CA GLN A 134 12.95 1.23 12.54
C GLN A 134 14.04 0.61 13.43
N VAL A 135 15.26 0.47 12.94
CA VAL A 135 16.39 0.05 13.76
C VAL A 135 16.72 1.10 14.82
N SER A 136 16.71 2.39 14.45
CA SER A 136 16.98 3.49 15.40
C SER A 136 15.92 3.60 16.50
N GLU A 137 14.66 3.24 16.21
CA GLU A 137 13.57 3.24 17.21
C GLU A 137 13.82 2.25 18.34
N GLN A 138 14.47 1.13 18.06
CA GLN A 138 14.86 0.13 19.05
C GLN A 138 16.14 0.51 19.81
N HIS A 139 16.90 1.48 19.29
CA HIS A 139 18.20 1.93 19.83
C HIS A 139 18.18 3.46 20.05
N LYS A 140 17.29 3.92 20.95
CA LYS A 140 17.06 5.36 21.22
C LYS A 140 18.28 6.09 21.79
N ASP A 141 19.25 5.36 22.34
CA ASP A 141 20.57 5.87 22.73
C ASP A 141 21.45 6.25 21.54
N GLY A 142 21.08 5.81 20.32
CA GLY A 142 21.83 6.05 19.10
C GLY A 142 22.98 5.07 18.86
N GLN A 143 23.01 3.96 19.60
CA GLN A 143 24.02 2.89 19.46
C GLN A 143 23.42 1.77 18.58
N LEU A 144 23.68 1.80 17.29
CA LEU A 144 23.12 0.83 16.35
C LEU A 144 23.93 -0.47 16.28
N PRO A 145 23.30 -1.65 16.22
CA PRO A 145 23.98 -2.93 16.12
C PRO A 145 24.74 -3.03 14.79
N LYS A 146 26.01 -3.38 14.82
CA LYS A 146 26.80 -3.62 13.61
C LYS A 146 26.32 -4.86 12.87
N GLY A 147 26.27 -4.76 11.56
CA GLY A 147 25.82 -5.83 10.66
C GLY A 147 25.49 -5.30 9.29
N LYS A 148 25.14 -6.18 8.40
CA LYS A 148 24.80 -5.84 7.01
C LYS A 148 23.57 -6.62 6.50
N THR A 149 22.82 -5.98 5.63
CA THR A 149 21.68 -6.57 4.94
C THR A 149 21.63 -6.17 3.48
N VAL A 150 21.08 -7.05 2.66
CA VAL A 150 20.52 -6.76 1.34
C VAL A 150 19.05 -7.12 1.41
N ASP A 151 18.20 -6.17 1.04
CA ASP A 151 16.76 -6.32 1.14
C ASP A 151 16.08 -5.87 -0.16
N VAL A 152 15.17 -6.67 -0.67
CA VAL A 152 14.44 -6.46 -1.93
C VAL A 152 12.99 -6.85 -1.69
N PRO A 153 12.00 -6.05 -2.12
CA PRO A 153 10.60 -6.42 -1.93
C PRO A 153 10.25 -7.69 -2.71
N GLU A 154 9.43 -8.53 -2.12
CA GLU A 154 8.88 -9.73 -2.78
C GLU A 154 7.86 -9.33 -3.83
N TYR A 155 6.95 -8.42 -3.47
CA TYR A 155 5.88 -7.94 -4.32
C TYR A 155 6.08 -6.48 -4.71
N LYS A 156 5.78 -6.15 -5.95
CA LYS A 156 5.94 -4.79 -6.49
C LYS A 156 4.91 -3.82 -5.95
N LEU A 157 3.70 -4.30 -5.66
CA LEU A 157 2.63 -3.50 -5.11
C LEU A 157 2.34 -3.95 -3.67
N ARG A 158 2.41 -3.01 -2.72
CA ARG A 158 2.11 -3.21 -1.31
C ARG A 158 1.14 -2.10 -0.92
N GLY A 159 -0.15 -2.39 -1.13
CA GLY A 159 -1.21 -1.40 -1.12
C GLY A 159 -2.10 -1.44 0.11
N PHE A 160 -2.84 -0.36 0.26
CA PHE A 160 -3.99 -0.23 1.13
C PHE A 160 -5.07 0.57 0.40
N MET A 161 -6.34 0.22 0.59
CA MET A 161 -7.47 0.98 0.09
C MET A 161 -8.26 1.57 1.25
N ILE A 162 -8.71 2.81 1.10
CA ILE A 162 -9.56 3.48 2.08
C ILE A 162 -10.82 4.05 1.43
N ASP A 163 -11.98 3.67 1.98
CA ASP A 163 -13.27 4.19 1.56
C ASP A 163 -13.55 5.56 2.20
N CYS A 164 -13.43 6.59 1.38
CA CYS A 164 -13.80 7.97 1.75
C CYS A 164 -15.23 8.31 1.33
N GLY A 165 -15.83 7.53 0.43
CA GLY A 165 -17.19 7.73 -0.08
C GLY A 165 -18.24 7.53 1.00
N ARG A 166 -18.28 6.34 1.61
CA ARG A 166 -19.25 6.02 2.67
C ARG A 166 -19.00 6.83 3.94
N LYS A 167 -17.76 7.16 4.25
CA LYS A 167 -17.40 7.97 5.41
C LYS A 167 -16.34 9.00 5.04
N TYR A 168 -16.60 10.28 5.33
CA TYR A 168 -15.58 11.30 5.16
C TYR A 168 -14.38 11.04 6.08
N ILE A 169 -13.22 10.93 5.49
CA ILE A 169 -11.93 10.79 6.17
C ILE A 169 -11.19 12.13 6.06
N PRO A 170 -10.85 12.80 7.17
CA PRO A 170 -10.16 14.08 7.10
C PRO A 170 -8.83 14.00 6.34
N MET A 171 -8.49 15.02 5.55
CA MET A 171 -7.24 15.12 4.79
C MET A 171 -6.00 14.94 5.70
N SER A 172 -6.07 15.42 6.94
CA SER A 172 -5.00 15.22 7.93
C SER A 172 -4.75 13.74 8.23
N TYR A 173 -5.81 12.92 8.27
CA TYR A 173 -5.68 11.47 8.46
C TYR A 173 -5.06 10.80 7.23
N LEU A 174 -5.49 11.16 6.01
CA LEU A 174 -4.90 10.60 4.77
C LEU A 174 -3.41 10.92 4.66
N ARG A 175 -2.98 12.13 5.05
CA ARG A 175 -1.57 12.51 5.13
C ARG A 175 -0.81 11.68 6.17
N HIS A 176 -1.40 11.46 7.33
CA HIS A 176 -0.82 10.63 8.38
C HIS A 176 -0.73 9.17 7.98
N LEU A 177 -1.80 8.61 7.40
CA LEU A 177 -1.83 7.24 6.87
C LEU A 177 -0.72 7.02 5.82
N THR A 178 -0.55 7.98 4.90
CA THR A 178 0.52 7.94 3.90
C THR A 178 1.90 7.84 4.55
N LYS A 179 2.15 8.57 5.63
CA LYS A 179 3.41 8.52 6.39
C LYS A 179 3.60 7.16 7.08
N ILE A 180 2.55 6.60 7.70
CA ILE A 180 2.59 5.27 8.32
C ILE A 180 2.87 4.20 7.25
N MET A 181 2.18 4.24 6.12
CA MET A 181 2.40 3.33 5.01
C MET A 181 3.86 3.38 4.54
N SER A 182 4.39 4.58 4.34
CA SER A 182 5.79 4.80 3.98
C SER A 182 6.76 4.20 5.00
N TYR A 183 6.51 4.36 6.29
CA TYR A 183 7.34 3.81 7.36
C TYR A 183 7.44 2.28 7.28
N TYR A 184 6.34 1.60 6.93
CA TYR A 184 6.29 0.15 6.71
C TYR A 184 6.53 -0.27 5.25
N LYS A 185 7.09 0.61 4.42
CA LYS A 185 7.45 0.36 3.01
C LYS A 185 6.27 -0.07 2.12
N MET A 186 5.05 0.31 2.49
CA MET A 186 3.90 0.22 1.59
C MET A 186 3.97 1.36 0.56
N ASN A 187 3.64 1.05 -0.70
CA ASN A 187 3.91 1.96 -1.81
C ASN A 187 2.67 2.38 -2.61
N THR A 188 1.47 1.96 -2.22
CA THR A 188 0.25 2.27 -2.97
C THR A 188 -0.93 2.51 -2.04
N LEU A 189 -1.58 3.67 -2.15
CA LEU A 189 -2.82 3.99 -1.44
C LEU A 189 -3.93 4.26 -2.46
N GLN A 190 -4.93 3.38 -2.51
CA GLN A 190 -6.16 3.57 -3.28
C GLN A 190 -7.13 4.40 -2.45
N VAL A 191 -7.65 5.47 -3.01
CA VAL A 191 -8.61 6.37 -2.35
C VAL A 191 -9.95 6.29 -3.09
N HIS A 192 -10.90 5.60 -2.48
CA HIS A 192 -12.25 5.42 -3.00
C HIS A 192 -13.07 6.68 -2.71
N LEU A 193 -13.33 7.48 -3.75
CA LEU A 193 -13.82 8.85 -3.61
C LEU A 193 -15.34 8.99 -3.61
N ASN A 194 -16.08 7.99 -4.08
CA ASN A 194 -17.54 7.99 -4.06
C ASN A 194 -18.10 6.63 -3.68
N ASP A 195 -19.18 6.67 -2.94
CA ASP A 195 -19.99 5.51 -2.61
C ASP A 195 -21.28 5.92 -1.90
N ASN A 196 -22.05 4.92 -1.47
CA ASN A 196 -23.31 5.10 -0.72
C ASN A 196 -23.44 4.11 0.43
N GLY A 197 -24.25 4.50 1.40
CA GLY A 197 -24.65 3.63 2.49
C GLY A 197 -25.64 2.55 2.05
N PHE A 198 -25.86 1.58 2.93
CA PHE A 198 -26.82 0.50 2.69
C PHE A 198 -28.25 1.02 2.90
N ARG A 199 -29.05 1.02 1.83
CA ARG A 199 -30.42 1.56 1.78
C ARG A 199 -31.32 1.10 2.94
N GLN A 200 -31.13 -0.12 3.41
CA GLN A 200 -31.88 -0.69 4.54
C GLN A 200 -31.79 0.13 5.83
N TYR A 201 -30.67 0.83 6.05
CA TYR A 201 -30.47 1.69 7.21
C TYR A 201 -31.11 3.08 7.06
N PHE A 202 -31.63 3.38 5.87
CA PHE A 202 -32.25 4.66 5.53
C PHE A 202 -33.73 4.49 5.14
N GLY A 203 -34.43 3.52 5.77
CA GLY A 203 -35.86 3.25 5.52
C GLY A 203 -36.14 2.72 4.14
N ASN A 204 -35.20 2.07 3.48
CA ASN A 204 -35.25 1.58 2.10
C ASN A 204 -35.53 2.68 1.06
N ASP A 205 -35.15 3.92 1.34
CA ASP A 205 -35.36 5.08 0.49
C ASP A 205 -34.03 5.58 -0.08
N TRP A 206 -33.84 5.48 -1.39
CA TRP A 206 -32.63 5.92 -2.07
C TRP A 206 -32.34 7.43 -1.91
N LEU A 207 -33.39 8.25 -1.83
CA LEU A 207 -33.21 9.71 -1.67
C LEU A 207 -32.75 10.08 -0.26
N LYS A 208 -32.98 9.22 0.72
CA LYS A 208 -32.50 9.40 2.11
C LYS A 208 -31.20 8.67 2.37
N THR A 209 -30.82 7.72 1.51
CA THR A 209 -29.59 6.95 1.67
C THR A 209 -28.39 7.90 1.53
N GLN A 210 -27.45 7.80 2.49
CA GLN A 210 -26.21 8.54 2.42
C GLN A 210 -25.48 8.19 1.12
N ALA A 211 -25.03 9.21 0.41
CA ALA A 211 -24.18 9.07 -0.76
C ALA A 211 -23.26 10.29 -0.87
N ALA A 212 -22.05 10.07 -1.32
CA ALA A 212 -21.10 11.16 -1.44
C ALA A 212 -20.12 10.94 -2.60
N PHE A 213 -19.77 12.06 -3.26
CA PHE A 213 -18.59 12.20 -4.08
C PHE A 213 -17.68 13.22 -3.39
N ARG A 214 -16.48 12.81 -2.99
CA ARG A 214 -15.64 13.55 -2.03
C ARG A 214 -14.71 14.61 -2.63
N LEU A 215 -14.61 14.71 -3.93
CA LEU A 215 -13.66 15.64 -4.55
C LEU A 215 -14.40 16.85 -5.13
N GLU A 216 -13.82 18.05 -4.95
CA GLU A 216 -14.29 19.30 -5.57
C GLU A 216 -14.49 19.13 -7.08
N CYS A 217 -15.67 19.50 -7.58
CA CYS A 217 -16.07 19.34 -8.97
C CYS A 217 -16.60 20.68 -9.54
N ASP A 218 -15.91 21.20 -10.53
CA ASP A 218 -16.32 22.43 -11.23
C ASP A 218 -17.25 22.14 -12.40
N THR A 219 -17.07 21.01 -13.08
CA THR A 219 -17.91 20.60 -14.23
C THR A 219 -19.36 20.40 -13.82
N TYR A 220 -19.58 19.90 -12.59
CA TYR A 220 -20.90 19.63 -12.04
C TYR A 220 -21.07 20.31 -10.67
N PRO A 221 -21.36 21.63 -10.65
CA PRO A 221 -21.53 22.40 -9.41
C PRO A 221 -22.64 21.81 -8.54
N GLY A 222 -22.31 21.49 -7.28
CA GLY A 222 -23.23 20.87 -6.33
C GLY A 222 -23.13 19.36 -6.23
N LEU A 223 -22.32 18.68 -7.06
CA LEU A 223 -22.02 17.25 -6.94
C LEU A 223 -21.19 16.92 -5.71
N THR A 224 -20.23 17.78 -5.39
CA THR A 224 -19.33 17.61 -4.24
C THR A 224 -20.11 17.47 -2.94
N ALA A 225 -19.79 16.48 -2.14
CA ALA A 225 -20.45 16.19 -0.88
C ALA A 225 -20.31 17.35 0.14
N LYS A 226 -21.39 17.63 0.88
CA LYS A 226 -21.48 18.75 1.84
C LYS A 226 -21.09 18.38 3.27
N ASP A 227 -21.13 17.08 3.59
CA ASP A 227 -20.76 16.54 4.91
C ASP A 227 -19.25 16.35 5.10
N GLY A 228 -18.46 16.68 4.09
CA GLY A 228 -17.01 16.64 4.05
C GLY A 228 -16.50 16.29 2.66
N SER A 229 -15.49 17.00 2.21
CA SER A 229 -14.90 16.85 0.87
C SER A 229 -13.46 17.34 0.85
N TYR A 230 -12.79 17.10 -0.25
CA TYR A 230 -11.42 17.56 -0.51
C TYR A 230 -11.44 18.57 -1.65
N THR A 231 -10.72 19.67 -1.48
CA THR A 231 -10.42 20.56 -2.61
C THR A 231 -9.45 19.86 -3.57
N LYS A 232 -9.46 20.28 -4.84
CA LYS A 232 -8.47 19.80 -5.82
C LYS A 232 -7.04 20.10 -5.36
N ALA A 233 -6.82 21.24 -4.75
CA ALA A 233 -5.51 21.65 -4.23
C ALA A 233 -5.04 20.69 -3.10
N GLU A 234 -5.89 20.40 -2.13
CA GLU A 234 -5.56 19.46 -1.04
C GLU A 234 -5.25 18.06 -1.57
N PHE A 235 -6.01 17.59 -2.58
CA PHE A 235 -5.78 16.25 -3.17
C PHE A 235 -4.49 16.20 -3.99
N ILE A 236 -4.16 17.27 -4.71
CA ILE A 236 -2.87 17.43 -5.41
C ILE A 236 -1.71 17.41 -4.39
N ASP A 237 -1.86 18.13 -3.29
CA ASP A 237 -0.81 18.17 -2.25
C ASP A 237 -0.66 16.85 -1.49
N LEU A 238 -1.75 16.08 -1.30
CA LEU A 238 -1.67 14.72 -0.79
C LEU A 238 -0.83 13.83 -1.71
N GLN A 239 -1.08 13.90 -3.02
CA GLN A 239 -0.32 13.11 -4.01
C GLN A 239 1.16 13.50 -4.03
N ARG A 240 1.48 14.79 -3.92
CA ARG A 240 2.87 15.26 -3.81
C ARG A 240 3.55 14.75 -2.53
N LEU A 241 2.84 14.80 -1.40
CA LEU A 241 3.33 14.23 -0.15
C LEU A 241 3.59 12.74 -0.28
N ALA A 242 2.67 12.01 -0.89
CA ALA A 242 2.78 10.56 -1.11
C ALA A 242 3.98 10.23 -1.98
N GLU A 243 4.16 10.90 -3.11
CA GLU A 243 5.31 10.76 -4.02
C GLU A 243 6.65 10.97 -3.29
N GLN A 244 6.75 12.01 -2.46
CA GLN A 244 7.94 12.28 -1.63
C GLN A 244 8.20 11.20 -0.57
N ASN A 245 7.21 10.37 -0.27
CA ASN A 245 7.28 9.30 0.71
C ASN A 245 7.23 7.89 0.07
N GLY A 246 7.47 7.79 -1.23
CA GLY A 246 7.51 6.52 -1.95
C GLY A 246 6.14 5.85 -2.09
N VAL A 247 5.04 6.60 -1.94
CA VAL A 247 3.66 6.10 -2.04
C VAL A 247 2.99 6.71 -3.27
N GLU A 248 2.37 5.88 -4.10
CA GLU A 248 1.46 6.32 -5.15
C GLU A 248 0.03 6.41 -4.63
N ILE A 249 -0.68 7.49 -4.95
CA ILE A 249 -2.12 7.56 -4.74
C ILE A 249 -2.82 7.10 -6.01
N ILE A 250 -3.66 6.08 -5.92
CA ILE A 250 -4.59 5.66 -6.97
C ILE A 250 -5.96 6.23 -6.62
N PRO A 251 -6.40 7.32 -7.24
CA PRO A 251 -7.75 7.83 -7.04
C PRO A 251 -8.76 6.94 -7.74
N GLU A 252 -9.86 6.66 -7.06
CA GLU A 252 -10.95 5.85 -7.58
C GLU A 252 -12.22 6.68 -7.72
N ILE A 253 -12.83 6.60 -8.90
CA ILE A 253 -14.21 7.00 -9.16
C ILE A 253 -14.96 5.74 -9.54
N ASP A 254 -15.77 5.24 -8.62
CA ASP A 254 -16.49 4.00 -8.82
C ASP A 254 -17.83 4.20 -9.54
N ALA A 255 -17.99 3.46 -10.61
CA ALA A 255 -19.18 3.39 -11.46
C ALA A 255 -19.09 2.11 -12.34
N PRO A 256 -20.21 1.54 -12.84
CA PRO A 256 -21.56 2.11 -12.89
C PRO A 256 -22.46 1.72 -11.71
N ALA A 257 -22.07 0.79 -10.84
CA ALA A 257 -22.66 0.62 -9.51
C ALA A 257 -22.06 1.65 -8.53
N HIS A 258 -22.42 1.63 -7.26
CA HIS A 258 -21.91 2.57 -6.24
C HIS A 258 -22.05 4.06 -6.64
N SER A 259 -23.00 4.35 -7.51
CA SER A 259 -23.14 5.64 -8.21
C SER A 259 -24.24 6.54 -7.64
N LEU A 260 -24.75 6.25 -6.44
CA LEU A 260 -25.88 6.99 -5.87
C LEU A 260 -25.62 8.49 -5.73
N ALA A 261 -24.40 8.91 -5.47
CA ALA A 261 -24.04 10.33 -5.42
C ALA A 261 -24.29 11.03 -6.77
N PHE A 262 -24.03 10.35 -7.87
CA PHE A 262 -24.22 10.86 -9.23
C PHE A 262 -25.71 10.89 -9.60
N THR A 263 -26.45 9.85 -9.21
CA THR A 263 -27.89 9.74 -9.52
C THR A 263 -28.75 10.58 -8.59
N GLN A 264 -28.35 10.86 -7.36
CA GLN A 264 -28.99 11.89 -6.52
C GLN A 264 -28.77 13.31 -7.07
N TYR A 265 -27.60 13.57 -7.67
CA TYR A 265 -27.32 14.83 -8.34
C TYR A 265 -28.13 15.00 -9.62
N LYS A 266 -28.25 13.92 -10.43
CA LYS A 266 -28.97 13.90 -11.71
C LYS A 266 -29.78 12.60 -11.84
N ASN A 267 -31.02 12.62 -11.36
CA ASN A 267 -31.88 11.40 -11.22
C ASN A 267 -32.07 10.61 -12.52
N GLU A 268 -32.03 11.28 -13.67
CA GLU A 268 -32.19 10.63 -14.98
C GLU A 268 -31.02 9.69 -15.34
N LEU A 269 -29.90 9.75 -14.65
CA LEU A 269 -28.78 8.83 -14.84
C LEU A 269 -29.02 7.48 -14.18
N GLY A 270 -29.95 7.39 -13.21
CA GLY A 270 -30.18 6.19 -12.42
C GLY A 270 -30.94 5.12 -13.18
N SER A 271 -30.55 3.87 -12.97
CA SER A 271 -31.26 2.71 -13.50
C SER A 271 -32.63 2.57 -12.83
N LYS A 272 -33.70 2.53 -13.63
CA LYS A 272 -35.05 2.27 -13.14
C LYS A 272 -35.25 0.80 -12.76
N GLU A 273 -34.45 -0.08 -13.33
CA GLU A 273 -34.58 -1.53 -13.15
C GLU A 273 -33.72 -2.05 -11.98
N TYR A 274 -32.49 -1.55 -11.83
CA TYR A 274 -31.50 -2.10 -10.86
C TYR A 274 -31.35 -1.26 -9.60
N GLY A 275 -31.90 -0.06 -9.56
CA GLY A 275 -31.85 0.86 -8.44
C GLY A 275 -31.09 2.13 -8.75
N MET A 276 -31.32 3.17 -7.93
CA MET A 276 -30.68 4.47 -8.13
C MET A 276 -29.18 4.49 -7.85
N ASP A 277 -28.66 3.49 -7.17
CA ASP A 277 -27.21 3.32 -6.93
C ASP A 277 -26.46 2.76 -8.16
N HIS A 278 -27.19 2.49 -9.24
CA HIS A 278 -26.68 2.02 -10.52
C HIS A 278 -26.96 3.04 -11.62
N LEU A 279 -25.97 3.34 -12.45
CA LEU A 279 -26.16 4.15 -13.65
C LEU A 279 -26.92 3.35 -14.72
N ASP A 280 -27.81 4.01 -15.47
CA ASP A 280 -28.46 3.43 -16.65
C ASP A 280 -27.49 3.41 -17.83
N LEU A 281 -26.99 2.21 -18.19
CA LEU A 281 -26.00 2.03 -19.26
C LEU A 281 -26.58 2.17 -20.67
N PHE A 282 -27.92 2.20 -20.81
CA PHE A 282 -28.61 2.45 -22.09
C PHE A 282 -28.84 3.95 -22.32
N ASN A 283 -28.64 4.78 -21.29
CA ASN A 283 -28.81 6.22 -21.38
C ASN A 283 -27.48 6.90 -21.86
N PRO A 284 -27.48 7.55 -23.03
CA PRO A 284 -26.28 8.23 -23.51
C PRO A 284 -25.81 9.39 -22.61
N GLU A 285 -26.70 9.98 -21.81
CA GLU A 285 -26.33 11.02 -20.84
C GLU A 285 -25.42 10.46 -19.72
N THR A 286 -25.50 9.15 -19.43
CA THR A 286 -24.58 8.48 -18.49
C THR A 286 -23.14 8.62 -18.95
N TYR A 287 -22.86 8.30 -20.21
CA TYR A 287 -21.51 8.42 -20.78
C TYR A 287 -21.05 9.88 -20.84
N LYS A 288 -21.93 10.76 -21.28
CA LYS A 288 -21.59 12.20 -21.34
C LYS A 288 -21.26 12.77 -19.95
N PHE A 289 -21.98 12.36 -18.92
CA PHE A 289 -21.74 12.76 -17.54
C PHE A 289 -20.40 12.22 -17.04
N MET A 290 -20.18 10.92 -17.16
CA MET A 290 -18.96 10.27 -16.69
C MET A 290 -17.72 10.70 -17.47
N ASP A 291 -17.80 10.87 -18.79
CA ASP A 291 -16.71 11.40 -19.62
C ASP A 291 -16.32 12.81 -19.19
N GLY A 292 -17.31 13.66 -18.88
CA GLY A 292 -17.08 15.01 -18.35
C GLY A 292 -16.38 14.99 -17.01
N LEU A 293 -16.80 14.09 -16.12
CA LEU A 293 -16.20 13.90 -14.80
C LEU A 293 -14.75 13.44 -14.89
N TRP A 294 -14.45 12.41 -15.68
CA TRP A 294 -13.10 11.92 -15.90
C TRP A 294 -12.21 13.00 -16.52
N LYS A 295 -12.71 13.69 -17.55
CA LYS A 295 -11.97 14.76 -18.23
C LYS A 295 -11.52 15.86 -17.27
N GLU A 296 -12.33 16.18 -16.27
CA GLU A 296 -12.00 17.18 -15.25
C GLU A 296 -10.75 16.81 -14.45
N TYR A 297 -10.61 15.54 -14.07
CA TYR A 297 -9.53 15.14 -13.17
C TYR A 297 -8.28 14.61 -13.86
N ILE A 298 -8.42 14.00 -15.04
CA ILE A 298 -7.27 13.44 -15.77
C ILE A 298 -6.87 14.27 -16.99
N GLY A 299 -7.70 15.25 -17.39
CA GLY A 299 -7.48 16.08 -18.56
C GLY A 299 -6.54 17.28 -18.31
N GLY A 300 -6.14 17.92 -19.42
CA GLY A 300 -5.32 19.12 -19.37
C GLY A 300 -3.82 18.86 -19.12
N LYS A 301 -3.05 19.96 -19.07
CA LYS A 301 -1.59 19.91 -18.90
C LYS A 301 -1.16 19.55 -17.47
N ASN A 302 -1.97 19.92 -16.48
CA ASN A 302 -1.71 19.69 -15.05
C ASN A 302 -2.94 19.02 -14.43
N PRO A 303 -3.13 17.72 -14.65
CA PRO A 303 -4.31 17.00 -14.16
C PRO A 303 -4.33 16.95 -12.63
N VAL A 304 -5.53 16.89 -12.07
CA VAL A 304 -5.75 16.72 -10.62
C VAL A 304 -5.22 15.35 -10.17
N PHE A 305 -5.52 14.29 -10.94
CA PHE A 305 -4.97 12.95 -10.71
C PHE A 305 -3.58 12.86 -11.35
N ARG A 306 -2.55 12.96 -10.51
CA ARG A 306 -1.16 13.11 -10.94
C ARG A 306 -0.49 11.78 -11.28
N GLY A 307 -0.80 10.73 -10.51
CA GLY A 307 -0.18 9.40 -10.66
C GLY A 307 -0.43 8.76 -12.03
N PRO A 308 0.32 7.71 -12.37
CA PRO A 308 0.16 6.99 -13.64
C PRO A 308 -1.09 6.13 -13.68
N ARG A 309 -1.68 5.79 -12.51
CA ARG A 309 -2.84 4.90 -12.39
C ARG A 309 -4.07 5.63 -11.89
N VAL A 310 -5.24 5.18 -12.35
CA VAL A 310 -6.55 5.55 -11.80
C VAL A 310 -7.43 4.32 -11.75
N HIS A 311 -8.31 4.25 -10.74
CA HIS A 311 -9.24 3.16 -10.58
C HIS A 311 -10.63 3.57 -11.09
N ILE A 312 -11.21 2.78 -11.99
CA ILE A 312 -12.46 3.11 -12.69
C ILE A 312 -13.70 2.44 -12.10
N GLY A 313 -13.55 1.73 -10.96
CA GLY A 313 -14.64 0.96 -10.36
C GLY A 313 -14.91 -0.33 -11.12
N THR A 314 -16.16 -0.49 -11.58
CA THR A 314 -16.69 -1.55 -12.44
C THR A 314 -16.93 -2.89 -11.75
N ASP A 315 -17.48 -2.86 -10.55
CA ASP A 315 -17.99 -4.03 -9.85
C ASP A 315 -19.54 -4.02 -9.76
N GLU A 316 -20.05 -5.08 -9.17
CA GLU A 316 -21.43 -5.26 -8.66
C GLU A 316 -22.59 -4.83 -9.58
N TYR A 317 -22.40 -4.80 -10.90
CA TYR A 317 -23.51 -4.52 -11.81
C TYR A 317 -24.33 -5.78 -12.13
N SER A 318 -25.62 -5.60 -12.51
CA SER A 318 -26.52 -6.72 -12.78
C SER A 318 -26.08 -7.57 -13.97
N ASN A 319 -26.17 -8.90 -13.82
CA ASN A 319 -26.02 -9.87 -14.91
C ASN A 319 -27.33 -10.61 -15.26
N ALA A 320 -28.47 -10.09 -14.81
CA ALA A 320 -29.77 -10.76 -14.98
C ALA A 320 -30.23 -10.87 -16.45
N LYS A 321 -29.73 -9.97 -17.30
CA LYS A 321 -30.06 -9.95 -18.74
C LYS A 321 -28.79 -9.83 -19.57
N MET A 322 -28.74 -10.52 -20.72
CA MET A 322 -27.55 -10.54 -21.57
C MET A 322 -27.27 -9.19 -22.22
N ASP A 323 -28.27 -8.43 -22.61
CA ASP A 323 -28.09 -7.08 -23.15
C ASP A 323 -27.44 -6.12 -22.12
N VAL A 324 -27.80 -6.26 -20.85
CA VAL A 324 -27.21 -5.52 -19.75
C VAL A 324 -25.75 -5.94 -19.52
N VAL A 325 -25.47 -7.24 -19.57
CA VAL A 325 -24.09 -7.77 -19.50
C VAL A 325 -23.23 -7.20 -20.61
N GLU A 326 -23.73 -7.21 -21.86
CA GLU A 326 -22.97 -6.66 -22.99
C GLU A 326 -22.76 -5.15 -22.85
N LYS A 327 -23.75 -4.40 -22.35
CA LYS A 327 -23.59 -2.97 -22.05
C LYS A 327 -22.61 -2.68 -20.92
N PHE A 328 -22.59 -3.49 -19.86
CA PHE A 328 -21.60 -3.38 -18.80
C PHE A 328 -20.17 -3.61 -19.33
N ARG A 329 -20.00 -4.59 -20.21
CA ARG A 329 -18.71 -4.86 -20.87
C ARG A 329 -18.29 -3.72 -21.80
N GLU A 330 -19.24 -3.16 -22.59
CA GLU A 330 -18.99 -1.95 -23.40
C GLU A 330 -18.54 -0.76 -22.53
N TYR A 331 -19.21 -0.54 -21.38
CA TYR A 331 -18.91 0.50 -20.42
C TYR A 331 -17.47 0.32 -19.86
N THR A 332 -17.16 -0.87 -19.41
CA THR A 332 -15.84 -1.19 -18.86
C THR A 332 -14.74 -0.94 -19.89
N ASP A 333 -14.91 -1.44 -21.12
CA ASP A 333 -13.96 -1.25 -22.22
C ASP A 333 -13.79 0.22 -22.59
N HIS A 334 -14.90 0.98 -22.61
CA HIS A 334 -14.89 2.41 -22.88
C HIS A 334 -14.03 3.18 -21.87
N TYR A 335 -14.23 2.94 -20.56
CA TYR A 335 -13.48 3.69 -19.54
C TYR A 335 -12.03 3.25 -19.41
N ILE A 336 -11.68 2.00 -19.65
CA ILE A 336 -10.29 1.57 -19.82
C ILE A 336 -9.62 2.39 -20.92
N LYS A 337 -10.24 2.46 -22.10
CA LYS A 337 -9.70 3.19 -23.26
C LYS A 337 -9.68 4.70 -23.04
N LEU A 338 -10.70 5.25 -22.39
CA LEU A 338 -10.76 6.67 -22.06
C LEU A 338 -9.58 7.09 -21.20
N VAL A 339 -9.36 6.43 -20.06
CA VAL A 339 -8.28 6.81 -19.15
C VAL A 339 -6.90 6.60 -19.77
N GLU A 340 -6.74 5.57 -20.60
CA GLU A 340 -5.51 5.36 -21.37
C GLU A 340 -5.26 6.44 -22.41
N SER A 341 -6.30 7.01 -23.03
CA SER A 341 -6.15 8.12 -23.97
C SER A 341 -5.57 9.38 -23.32
N TYR A 342 -5.68 9.49 -22.00
CA TYR A 342 -5.06 10.51 -21.17
C TYR A 342 -3.71 10.09 -20.55
N GLY A 343 -3.15 8.95 -20.99
CA GLY A 343 -1.87 8.43 -20.52
C GLY A 343 -1.92 7.77 -19.13
N LYS A 344 -3.10 7.37 -18.67
CA LYS A 344 -3.28 6.65 -17.40
C LYS A 344 -3.39 5.15 -17.64
N GLN A 345 -2.95 4.35 -16.67
CA GLN A 345 -3.23 2.92 -16.62
C GLN A 345 -4.52 2.69 -15.82
N ALA A 346 -5.44 1.91 -16.39
CA ALA A 346 -6.67 1.55 -15.70
C ALA A 346 -6.42 0.48 -14.63
N VAL A 347 -6.97 0.71 -13.44
CA VAL A 347 -7.20 -0.28 -12.40
C VAL A 347 -8.72 -0.43 -12.26
N LEU A 348 -9.22 -1.63 -12.00
CA LEU A 348 -10.66 -1.89 -11.92
C LEU A 348 -10.97 -3.04 -10.96
N TRP A 349 -12.17 -3.05 -10.41
CA TRP A 349 -12.69 -4.20 -9.68
C TRP A 349 -13.01 -5.35 -10.63
N GLY A 350 -12.74 -6.56 -10.20
CA GLY A 350 -13.02 -7.75 -10.98
C GLY A 350 -14.50 -8.12 -10.99
N ALA A 351 -15.14 -8.08 -12.18
CA ALA A 351 -16.55 -8.46 -12.36
C ALA A 351 -16.80 -9.27 -13.66
N LEU A 352 -15.77 -9.57 -14.44
CA LEU A 352 -15.96 -10.05 -15.83
C LEU A 352 -16.29 -11.54 -15.96
N THR A 353 -16.20 -12.36 -14.89
CA THR A 353 -16.79 -13.71 -14.91
C THR A 353 -18.25 -13.70 -14.48
N HIS A 354 -18.65 -12.75 -13.64
CA HIS A 354 -20.04 -12.48 -13.32
C HIS A 354 -20.78 -11.88 -14.55
N ALA A 355 -20.19 -10.87 -15.16
CA ALA A 355 -20.65 -10.29 -16.42
C ALA A 355 -20.09 -11.05 -17.64
N LYS A 356 -20.37 -12.35 -17.71
CA LYS A 356 -19.92 -13.22 -18.80
C LYS A 356 -20.69 -12.91 -20.08
N GLY A 357 -19.99 -12.33 -21.06
CA GLY A 357 -20.56 -11.89 -22.35
C GLY A 357 -19.57 -12.06 -23.49
N THR A 358 -19.96 -11.56 -24.68
CA THR A 358 -19.18 -11.65 -25.93
C THR A 358 -18.49 -10.37 -26.30
N THR A 359 -18.97 -9.21 -25.84
CA THR A 359 -18.33 -7.91 -26.06
C THR A 359 -16.91 -7.93 -25.50
N PRO A 360 -15.89 -7.68 -26.34
CA PRO A 360 -14.51 -7.69 -25.89
C PRO A 360 -14.24 -6.55 -24.90
N VAL A 361 -13.51 -6.84 -23.85
CA VAL A 361 -13.00 -5.86 -22.91
C VAL A 361 -11.48 -5.86 -22.98
N LYS A 362 -10.88 -4.69 -23.09
CA LYS A 362 -9.43 -4.54 -23.12
C LYS A 362 -8.80 -5.10 -21.86
N ASN A 363 -7.72 -5.89 -22.03
CA ASN A 363 -7.01 -6.57 -20.93
C ASN A 363 -5.53 -6.18 -20.84
N LYS A 364 -4.93 -5.79 -21.98
CA LYS A 364 -3.52 -5.42 -22.01
C LYS A 364 -3.28 -4.12 -21.24
N ASN A 365 -2.30 -4.13 -20.32
CA ASN A 365 -1.94 -3.00 -19.47
C ASN A 365 -3.06 -2.59 -18.50
N VAL A 366 -3.90 -3.54 -18.10
CA VAL A 366 -4.99 -3.34 -17.14
C VAL A 366 -4.71 -4.14 -15.88
N ILE A 367 -4.96 -3.54 -14.72
CA ILE A 367 -4.84 -4.17 -13.41
C ILE A 367 -6.25 -4.42 -12.87
N MET A 368 -6.46 -5.59 -12.29
CA MET A 368 -7.76 -6.00 -11.76
C MET A 368 -7.62 -6.38 -10.29
N ASP A 369 -8.37 -5.69 -9.44
CA ASP A 369 -8.49 -5.97 -8.01
C ASP A 369 -9.52 -7.09 -7.81
N ILE A 370 -9.09 -8.22 -7.25
CA ILE A 370 -9.97 -9.38 -7.00
C ILE A 370 -10.32 -9.43 -5.52
N TRP A 371 -11.56 -9.07 -5.21
CA TRP A 371 -12.08 -9.13 -3.85
C TRP A 371 -12.99 -10.34 -3.62
N TYR A 372 -13.75 -10.78 -4.64
CA TYR A 372 -14.64 -11.91 -4.55
C TYR A 372 -14.59 -12.77 -5.82
N ASN A 373 -14.27 -14.07 -5.64
CA ASN A 373 -14.13 -15.01 -6.77
C ASN A 373 -15.43 -15.25 -7.54
N GLY A 374 -16.59 -14.98 -6.92
CA GLY A 374 -17.90 -15.07 -7.57
C GLY A 374 -18.11 -14.00 -8.65
N TYR A 375 -17.49 -12.83 -8.50
CA TYR A 375 -17.50 -11.78 -9.52
C TYR A 375 -16.40 -11.95 -10.55
N ALA A 376 -15.18 -12.33 -10.11
CA ALA A 376 -14.08 -12.56 -11.02
C ALA A 376 -13.25 -13.79 -10.59
N ASP A 377 -13.27 -14.85 -11.40
CA ASP A 377 -12.36 -15.97 -11.21
C ASP A 377 -10.93 -15.55 -11.59
N PRO A 378 -10.00 -15.52 -10.64
CA PRO A 378 -8.65 -15.00 -10.88
C PRO A 378 -7.86 -15.83 -11.89
N VAL A 379 -8.12 -17.15 -12.01
CA VAL A 379 -7.46 -18.00 -13.01
C VAL A 379 -7.89 -17.62 -14.42
N GLU A 380 -9.19 -17.36 -14.61
CA GLU A 380 -9.74 -16.93 -15.90
C GLU A 380 -9.27 -15.52 -16.25
N MET A 381 -9.26 -14.59 -15.29
CA MET A 381 -8.81 -13.21 -15.53
C MET A 381 -7.32 -13.15 -15.87
N LYS A 382 -6.48 -13.91 -15.16
CA LYS A 382 -5.06 -14.03 -15.49
C LYS A 382 -4.86 -14.61 -16.89
N LYS A 383 -5.59 -15.67 -17.24
CA LYS A 383 -5.53 -16.31 -18.58
C LYS A 383 -5.91 -15.33 -19.69
N GLN A 384 -6.84 -14.40 -19.42
CA GLN A 384 -7.20 -13.33 -20.35
C GLN A 384 -6.11 -12.25 -20.46
N GLY A 385 -5.14 -12.17 -19.55
CA GLY A 385 -4.00 -11.25 -19.60
C GLY A 385 -4.08 -10.05 -18.68
N TYR A 386 -5.01 -10.04 -17.72
CA TYR A 386 -5.03 -9.03 -16.66
C TYR A 386 -3.90 -9.27 -15.66
N LYS A 387 -3.37 -8.18 -15.08
CA LYS A 387 -2.58 -8.22 -13.86
C LYS A 387 -3.52 -8.19 -12.68
N LEU A 388 -3.26 -8.98 -11.64
CA LEU A 388 -4.17 -9.13 -10.52
C LEU A 388 -3.60 -8.58 -9.22
N ILE A 389 -4.46 -8.00 -8.40
CA ILE A 389 -4.20 -7.64 -7.01
C ILE A 389 -5.12 -8.48 -6.13
N SER A 390 -4.57 -9.11 -5.09
CA SER A 390 -5.31 -9.92 -4.13
C SER A 390 -5.88 -9.05 -3.02
N ILE A 391 -7.21 -8.92 -2.97
CA ILE A 391 -7.94 -8.20 -1.91
C ILE A 391 -9.12 -9.10 -1.43
N PRO A 392 -8.88 -10.33 -0.96
CA PRO A 392 -9.96 -11.27 -0.73
C PRO A 392 -10.89 -10.83 0.40
N ASP A 393 -12.20 -10.90 0.14
CA ASP A 393 -13.23 -10.77 1.15
C ASP A 393 -13.09 -11.86 2.21
N GLY A 394 -13.49 -11.58 3.46
CA GLY A 394 -13.31 -12.49 4.57
C GLY A 394 -11.86 -12.65 5.05
N LEU A 395 -10.90 -11.91 4.51
CA LEU A 395 -9.49 -11.95 4.93
C LEU A 395 -8.90 -10.53 5.07
N THR A 396 -8.64 -9.84 3.97
CA THR A 396 -8.08 -8.48 3.98
C THR A 396 -9.12 -7.39 3.80
N TYR A 397 -10.29 -7.73 3.29
CA TYR A 397 -11.39 -6.81 3.00
C TYR A 397 -12.32 -6.71 4.21
N ILE A 398 -12.48 -5.49 4.74
CA ILE A 398 -13.39 -5.21 5.86
C ILE A 398 -14.35 -4.09 5.48
N VAL A 399 -15.61 -4.22 5.89
CA VAL A 399 -16.63 -3.17 5.77
C VAL A 399 -17.34 -3.07 7.13
N PRO A 400 -16.89 -2.16 8.00
CA PRO A 400 -17.42 -2.04 9.34
C PRO A 400 -18.92 -1.75 9.35
N ALA A 401 -19.66 -2.40 10.25
CA ALA A 401 -21.11 -2.27 10.41
C ALA A 401 -21.96 -2.75 9.20
N ALA A 402 -21.41 -3.44 8.24
CA ALA A 402 -22.17 -4.04 7.14
C ALA A 402 -23.01 -5.25 7.59
N GLY A 403 -22.65 -5.89 8.71
CA GLY A 403 -23.37 -7.01 9.28
C GLY A 403 -22.97 -8.38 8.74
N TYR A 404 -22.25 -8.45 7.63
CA TYR A 404 -21.76 -9.68 6.99
C TYR A 404 -20.28 -9.65 6.62
N TYR A 405 -19.63 -8.49 6.62
CA TYR A 405 -18.18 -8.35 6.57
C TYR A 405 -17.58 -8.26 7.97
N TYR A 406 -16.29 -8.51 8.08
CA TYR A 406 -15.58 -8.28 9.32
C TYR A 406 -15.45 -6.78 9.64
N ASP A 407 -15.53 -6.45 10.94
CA ASP A 407 -15.32 -5.09 11.44
C ASP A 407 -13.85 -4.80 11.72
N TYR A 408 -12.97 -5.81 11.70
CA TYR A 408 -11.56 -5.69 11.99
C TYR A 408 -10.73 -6.75 11.25
N LEU A 409 -9.45 -6.48 11.06
CA LEU A 409 -8.49 -7.44 10.52
C LEU A 409 -8.00 -8.39 11.63
N ASN A 410 -7.97 -9.69 11.34
CA ASN A 410 -7.25 -10.64 12.18
C ASN A 410 -5.75 -10.58 11.84
N CYS A 411 -5.05 -9.62 12.45
CA CYS A 411 -3.65 -9.35 12.15
C CYS A 411 -2.74 -10.56 12.39
N GLN A 412 -3.00 -11.41 13.40
CA GLN A 412 -2.21 -12.60 13.65
C GLN A 412 -2.40 -13.61 12.51
N TYR A 413 -3.64 -13.90 12.15
CA TYR A 413 -3.93 -14.84 11.06
C TYR A 413 -3.34 -14.37 9.72
N LEU A 414 -3.45 -13.06 9.42
CA LEU A 414 -2.87 -12.47 8.22
C LEU A 414 -1.34 -12.61 8.21
N TYR A 415 -0.69 -12.34 9.32
CA TYR A 415 0.76 -12.47 9.43
C TYR A 415 1.26 -13.92 9.21
N GLU A 416 0.50 -14.89 9.71
CA GLU A 416 0.88 -16.31 9.66
C GLU A 416 0.52 -16.98 8.32
N HIS A 417 -0.53 -16.52 7.63
CA HIS A 417 -1.17 -17.28 6.55
C HIS A 417 -1.42 -16.50 5.26
N TYR A 418 -1.42 -15.16 5.29
CA TYR A 418 -1.70 -14.38 4.08
C TYR A 418 -0.48 -14.29 3.18
N THR A 419 -0.70 -14.61 1.91
CA THR A 419 0.21 -14.27 0.81
C THR A 419 -0.62 -13.76 -0.37
N PRO A 420 -0.14 -12.75 -1.12
CA PRO A 420 -0.81 -12.28 -2.34
C PRO A 420 -0.98 -13.35 -3.42
N ALA A 421 -0.19 -14.43 -3.36
CA ALA A 421 -0.36 -15.58 -4.26
C ALA A 421 -1.66 -16.36 -4.02
N VAL A 422 -2.35 -16.12 -2.88
CA VAL A 422 -3.67 -16.68 -2.58
C VAL A 422 -4.74 -15.62 -2.83
N ILE A 423 -5.60 -15.86 -3.83
CA ILE A 423 -6.72 -14.98 -4.18
C ILE A 423 -8.03 -15.74 -3.96
N GLY A 424 -8.68 -15.48 -2.82
CA GLY A 424 -9.85 -16.23 -2.39
C GLY A 424 -9.54 -17.73 -2.25
N ASN A 425 -10.17 -18.58 -3.07
CA ASN A 425 -9.94 -20.04 -3.05
C ASN A 425 -8.95 -20.54 -4.11
N LYS A 426 -8.18 -19.65 -4.74
CA LYS A 426 -7.18 -19.98 -5.77
C LYS A 426 -5.78 -19.66 -5.26
N THR A 427 -4.83 -20.54 -5.61
CA THR A 427 -3.42 -20.36 -5.28
C THR A 427 -2.60 -20.30 -6.56
N PHE A 428 -1.70 -19.34 -6.63
CA PHE A 428 -0.75 -19.12 -7.73
C PHE A 428 0.67 -19.42 -7.23
N GLU A 429 1.62 -19.43 -8.16
CA GLU A 429 3.03 -19.51 -7.79
C GLU A 429 3.46 -18.23 -7.04
N GLU A 430 4.29 -18.40 -6.01
CA GLU A 430 4.96 -17.26 -5.39
C GLU A 430 5.81 -16.54 -6.45
N ASN A 431 5.79 -15.22 -6.43
CA ASN A 431 6.47 -14.39 -7.45
C ASN A 431 5.90 -14.51 -8.88
N ASP A 432 4.67 -14.95 -9.05
CA ASP A 432 3.99 -14.91 -10.34
C ASP A 432 3.96 -13.47 -10.87
N PRO A 433 4.52 -13.19 -12.08
CA PRO A 433 4.65 -11.81 -12.58
C PRO A 433 3.31 -11.13 -12.88
N ASP A 434 2.22 -11.87 -12.86
CA ASP A 434 0.87 -11.37 -13.09
C ASP A 434 0.10 -11.12 -11.79
N ILE A 435 0.67 -11.51 -10.64
CA ILE A 435 0.17 -11.17 -9.29
C ILE A 435 1.05 -10.05 -8.73
N LEU A 436 0.44 -8.89 -8.42
CA LEU A 436 1.14 -7.66 -8.06
C LEU A 436 1.27 -7.46 -6.55
#